data_6ced6d059092a0976190bd04e030bbd1
#
_entry.id   6ced6d059092a0976190bd04e030bbd1
#
_cell.length_a   1.000
_cell.length_b   1.000
_cell.length_c   1.000
_cell.angle_alpha   90.00
_cell.angle_beta   90.00
_cell.angle_gamma   90.00
#
_symmetry.space_group_name_H-M   'P 1'
#
loop_
_entity.id
_entity.type
_entity.pdbx_description
1 polymer ?
#
loop_
_entity_poly.entity_id
_entity_poly.type
_entity_poly.pdbx_seq_one_letter_code
_entity_poly.pdbx_strand_id
1 'polypeptide(L)'
;MIRYAAGFLLGLGTIIALGLWLTGITPDALLLVGALWSIYGLIHAVLDGILDPVIDLATAMLQNVGLSPFQSGYSPIETMVARGNIDAAAAEYARLAERGDAQALVRRTALLKGPLGIPEKARIELEEFRETHSLKPADDIRVGLALAGVYEDSLADPGRAMREIRRLLDRYPDARGLRHFRRTLAALKAERFGGGEP
;
A
#
# COMPACT_ATOMS: atom_id res chain seq x y z
N MET A 1 2.21 -21.90 1.84
CA MET A 1 2.31 -23.36 2.08
C MET A 1 1.35 -24.20 1.22
N ILE A 2 0.06 -23.86 1.14
CA ILE A 2 -0.94 -24.64 0.36
C ILE A 2 -0.59 -24.73 -1.15
N ARG A 3 -0.06 -23.67 -1.76
CA ARG A 3 0.33 -23.62 -3.19
C ARG A 3 1.42 -24.63 -3.56
N TYR A 4 2.43 -24.81 -2.69
CA TYR A 4 3.51 -25.77 -2.93
C TYR A 4 3.05 -27.22 -2.72
N ALA A 5 2.12 -27.46 -1.80
CA ALA A 5 1.54 -28.77 -1.57
C ALA A 5 0.71 -29.23 -2.77
N ALA A 6 -0.10 -28.35 -3.38
CA ALA A 6 -0.89 -28.67 -4.56
C ALA A 6 0.01 -28.97 -5.78
N GLY A 7 1.06 -28.17 -6.02
CA GLY A 7 2.04 -28.44 -7.09
C GLY A 7 2.79 -29.74 -6.91
N PHE A 8 3.16 -30.08 -5.65
CA PHE A 8 3.81 -31.35 -5.33
C PHE A 8 2.91 -32.57 -5.59
N LEU A 9 1.64 -32.50 -5.19
CA LEU A 9 0.66 -33.58 -5.42
C LEU A 9 0.39 -33.80 -6.93
N LEU A 10 0.28 -32.73 -7.72
CA LEU A 10 0.16 -32.79 -9.16
C LEU A 10 1.41 -33.38 -9.82
N GLY A 11 2.61 -33.02 -9.37
CA GLY A 11 3.87 -33.61 -9.85
C GLY A 11 3.96 -35.09 -9.56
N LEU A 12 3.56 -35.55 -8.37
CA LEU A 12 3.52 -36.96 -7.99
C LEU A 12 2.50 -37.73 -8.86
N GLY A 13 1.31 -37.15 -9.08
CA GLY A 13 0.29 -37.72 -9.96
C GLY A 13 0.78 -37.88 -11.41
N THR A 14 1.57 -36.92 -11.90
CA THR A 14 2.17 -36.99 -13.25
C THR A 14 3.13 -38.18 -13.39
N ILE A 15 3.98 -38.39 -12.37
CA ILE A 15 4.94 -39.52 -12.38
C ILE A 15 4.20 -40.86 -12.37
N ILE A 16 3.15 -40.99 -11.56
CA ILE A 16 2.33 -42.22 -11.49
C ILE A 16 1.62 -42.47 -12.84
N ALA A 17 1.02 -41.43 -13.44
CA ALA A 17 0.33 -41.56 -14.73
C ALA A 17 1.29 -41.91 -15.86
N LEU A 18 2.50 -41.38 -15.87
CA LEU A 18 3.54 -41.74 -16.84
C LEU A 18 3.95 -43.22 -16.68
N GLY A 19 4.09 -43.69 -15.44
CA GLY A 19 4.37 -45.11 -15.16
C GLY A 19 3.28 -46.04 -15.66
N LEU A 20 2.01 -45.71 -15.41
CA LEU A 20 0.85 -46.50 -15.89
C LEU A 20 0.72 -46.46 -17.42
N TRP A 21 1.05 -45.36 -18.07
CA TRP A 21 1.07 -45.25 -19.53
C TRP A 21 2.14 -46.15 -20.16
N LEU A 22 3.36 -46.16 -19.58
CA LEU A 22 4.47 -46.98 -20.05
C LEU A 22 4.15 -48.50 -19.93
N THR A 23 3.30 -48.87 -18.98
CA THR A 23 2.83 -50.27 -18.84
C THR A 23 1.67 -50.63 -19.78
N GLY A 24 1.14 -49.67 -20.53
CA GLY A 24 0.02 -49.85 -21.46
C GLY A 24 -1.34 -50.10 -20.82
N ILE A 25 -1.47 -49.89 -19.50
CA ILE A 25 -2.70 -50.19 -18.74
C ILE A 25 -3.77 -49.13 -18.95
N THR A 26 -3.35 -47.84 -19.12
CA THR A 26 -4.30 -46.70 -19.27
C THR A 26 -3.78 -45.69 -20.29
N PRO A 27 -4.14 -45.83 -21.59
CA PRO A 27 -3.69 -44.88 -22.64
C PRO A 27 -4.18 -43.43 -22.40
N ASP A 28 -5.32 -43.25 -21.72
CA ASP A 28 -5.95 -41.96 -21.48
C ASP A 28 -5.41 -41.22 -20.24
N ALA A 29 -4.54 -41.87 -19.47
CA ALA A 29 -3.98 -41.25 -18.23
C ALA A 29 -3.21 -39.97 -18.50
N LEU A 30 -2.51 -39.88 -19.62
CA LEU A 30 -1.77 -38.65 -20.01
C LEU A 30 -2.71 -37.48 -20.37
N LEU A 31 -3.87 -37.77 -20.99
CA LEU A 31 -4.87 -36.75 -21.29
C LEU A 31 -5.49 -36.20 -20.02
N LEU A 32 -5.79 -37.03 -19.03
CA LEU A 32 -6.29 -36.60 -17.73
C LEU A 32 -5.29 -35.75 -16.99
N VAL A 33 -4.01 -36.12 -16.99
CA VAL A 33 -2.94 -35.32 -16.37
C VAL A 33 -2.78 -33.98 -17.08
N GLY A 34 -2.80 -33.96 -18.41
CA GLY A 34 -2.74 -32.71 -19.19
C GLY A 34 -3.92 -31.78 -18.89
N ALA A 35 -5.13 -32.32 -18.78
CA ALA A 35 -6.31 -31.55 -18.40
C ALA A 35 -6.19 -30.97 -16.99
N LEU A 36 -5.73 -31.74 -16.01
CA LEU A 36 -5.51 -31.28 -14.63
C LEU A 36 -4.47 -30.20 -14.57
N TRP A 37 -3.36 -30.32 -15.31
CA TRP A 37 -2.34 -29.25 -15.37
C TRP A 37 -2.84 -27.99 -16.05
N SER A 38 -3.69 -28.11 -17.09
CA SER A 38 -4.30 -26.95 -17.75
C SER A 38 -5.28 -26.23 -16.82
N ILE A 39 -6.10 -26.98 -16.07
CA ILE A 39 -7.01 -26.39 -15.06
C ILE A 39 -6.21 -25.71 -13.94
N TYR A 40 -5.16 -26.36 -13.43
CA TYR A 40 -4.29 -25.79 -12.41
C TYR A 40 -3.62 -24.51 -12.88
N GLY A 41 -3.06 -24.50 -14.10
CA GLY A 41 -2.46 -23.33 -14.72
C GLY A 41 -3.45 -22.19 -14.92
N LEU A 42 -4.68 -22.50 -15.37
CA LEU A 42 -5.74 -21.52 -15.55
C LEU A 42 -6.17 -20.90 -14.20
N ILE A 43 -6.37 -21.73 -13.18
CA ILE A 43 -6.69 -21.25 -11.82
C ILE A 43 -5.59 -20.32 -11.31
N HIS A 44 -4.31 -20.69 -11.49
CA HIS A 44 -3.19 -19.84 -11.08
C HIS A 44 -3.15 -18.53 -11.86
N ALA A 45 -3.32 -18.57 -13.19
CA ALA A 45 -3.32 -17.38 -14.02
C ALA A 45 -4.47 -16.42 -13.64
N VAL A 46 -5.65 -16.95 -13.34
CA VAL A 46 -6.81 -16.17 -12.90
C VAL A 46 -6.58 -15.60 -11.48
N LEU A 47 -6.09 -16.41 -10.56
CA LEU A 47 -5.83 -15.98 -9.19
C LEU A 47 -4.74 -14.91 -9.13
N ASP A 48 -3.62 -15.11 -9.83
CA ASP A 48 -2.52 -14.15 -9.89
C ASP A 48 -2.94 -12.87 -10.65
N GLY A 49 -3.72 -12.99 -11.72
CA GLY A 49 -4.23 -11.88 -12.50
C GLY A 49 -5.30 -11.03 -11.78
N ILE A 50 -6.04 -11.59 -10.84
CA ILE A 50 -7.11 -10.89 -10.11
C ILE A 50 -6.67 -10.53 -8.69
N LEU A 51 -6.00 -11.45 -7.98
CA LEU A 51 -5.63 -11.23 -6.58
C LEU A 51 -4.48 -10.27 -6.42
N ASP A 52 -3.44 -10.31 -7.27
CA ASP A 52 -2.31 -9.40 -7.16
C ASP A 52 -2.73 -7.92 -7.32
N PRO A 53 -3.49 -7.52 -8.35
CA PRO A 53 -3.96 -6.13 -8.44
C PRO A 53 -4.98 -5.76 -7.34
N VAL A 54 -5.78 -6.69 -6.83
CA VAL A 54 -6.68 -6.44 -5.69
C VAL A 54 -5.91 -6.28 -4.40
N ILE A 55 -4.88 -7.10 -4.18
CA ILE A 55 -3.98 -6.98 -3.03
C ILE A 55 -3.17 -5.70 -3.13
N ASP A 56 -2.67 -5.33 -4.31
CA ASP A 56 -1.95 -4.09 -4.54
C ASP A 56 -2.85 -2.87 -4.33
N LEU A 57 -4.11 -2.92 -4.79
CA LEU A 57 -5.10 -1.88 -4.55
C LEU A 57 -5.47 -1.79 -3.06
N ALA A 58 -5.72 -2.93 -2.39
CA ALA A 58 -5.99 -2.96 -0.96
C ALA A 58 -4.79 -2.48 -0.14
N THR A 59 -3.57 -2.87 -0.54
CA THR A 59 -2.32 -2.42 0.10
C THR A 59 -2.10 -0.92 -0.13
N ALA A 60 -2.39 -0.42 -1.33
CA ALA A 60 -2.34 1.01 -1.63
C ALA A 60 -3.40 1.80 -0.85
N MET A 61 -4.62 1.26 -0.71
CA MET A 61 -5.66 1.85 0.15
C MET A 61 -5.26 1.82 1.64
N LEU A 62 -4.70 0.71 2.12
CA LEU A 62 -4.19 0.58 3.49
C LEU A 62 -2.98 1.50 3.75
N GLN A 63 -2.12 1.70 2.76
CA GLN A 63 -1.01 2.65 2.83
C GLN A 63 -1.48 4.10 2.86
N ASN A 64 -2.53 4.44 2.10
CA ASN A 64 -3.17 5.76 2.14
C ASN A 64 -3.91 6.02 3.47
N VAL A 65 -4.38 4.97 4.14
CA VAL A 65 -4.99 5.07 5.50
C VAL A 65 -3.92 5.05 6.61
N GLY A 66 -2.62 4.99 6.25
CA GLY A 66 -1.52 4.95 7.23
C GLY A 66 -1.32 3.59 7.90
N LEU A 67 -2.02 2.56 7.42
CA LEU A 67 -1.87 1.17 7.87
C LEU A 67 -0.84 0.46 6.98
N SER A 68 0.43 0.84 7.08
CA SER A 68 1.55 0.11 6.45
C SER A 68 1.65 -1.31 7.01
N PRO A 69 2.10 -2.29 6.18
CA PRO A 69 2.28 -3.65 6.63
C PRO A 69 3.15 -3.70 7.89
N PHE A 70 2.74 -4.56 8.78
CA PHE A 70 3.27 -4.88 10.10
C PHE A 70 4.79 -4.67 10.23
N GLN A 71 5.19 -3.54 10.76
CA GLN A 71 6.55 -3.35 11.25
C GLN A 71 6.57 -3.76 12.71
N SER A 72 7.32 -4.80 13.04
CA SER A 72 7.37 -5.40 14.38
C SER A 72 7.66 -4.40 15.52
N GLY A 73 8.27 -3.25 15.23
CA GLY A 73 8.56 -2.19 16.20
C GLY A 73 7.33 -1.44 16.74
N TYR A 74 6.20 -1.43 16.01
CA TYR A 74 4.97 -0.72 16.43
C TYR A 74 3.89 -1.66 16.98
N SER A 75 4.13 -2.96 17.01
CA SER A 75 3.16 -3.97 17.44
C SER A 75 2.52 -3.70 18.82
N PRO A 76 3.27 -3.25 19.85
CA PRO A 76 2.65 -2.91 21.15
C PRO A 76 1.69 -1.73 21.03
N ILE A 77 2.03 -0.71 20.26
CA ILE A 77 1.21 0.50 20.07
C ILE A 77 -0.04 0.17 19.25
N GLU A 78 0.08 -0.65 18.21
CA GLU A 78 -1.05 -1.13 17.42
C GLU A 78 -2.01 -1.99 18.24
N THR A 79 -1.51 -2.73 19.22
CA THR A 79 -2.34 -3.45 20.18
C THR A 79 -3.14 -2.49 21.07
N MET A 80 -2.56 -1.34 21.45
CA MET A 80 -3.30 -0.29 22.19
C MET A 80 -4.44 0.27 21.33
N VAL A 81 -4.16 0.56 20.04
CA VAL A 81 -5.19 1.02 19.10
C VAL A 81 -6.31 -0.01 18.97
N ALA A 82 -5.98 -1.28 18.78
CA ALA A 82 -6.96 -2.37 18.67
C ALA A 82 -7.82 -2.56 19.92
N ARG A 83 -7.29 -2.19 21.10
CA ARG A 83 -8.02 -2.19 22.38
C ARG A 83 -8.82 -0.91 22.65
N GLY A 84 -8.79 0.06 21.73
CA GLY A 84 -9.47 1.34 21.89
C GLY A 84 -8.71 2.38 22.73
N ASN A 85 -7.48 2.10 23.16
CA ASN A 85 -6.65 3.03 23.93
C ASN A 85 -5.95 4.04 23.00
N ILE A 86 -6.74 4.84 22.30
CA ILE A 86 -6.27 5.71 21.20
C ILE A 86 -5.33 6.80 21.71
N ASP A 87 -5.67 7.45 22.86
CA ASP A 87 -4.84 8.51 23.44
C ASP A 87 -3.46 8.00 23.86
N ALA A 88 -3.41 6.81 24.51
CA ALA A 88 -2.15 6.20 24.91
C ALA A 88 -1.29 5.82 23.68
N ALA A 89 -1.91 5.25 22.65
CA ALA A 89 -1.24 4.92 21.39
C ALA A 89 -0.69 6.19 20.70
N ALA A 90 -1.49 7.26 20.66
CA ALA A 90 -1.08 8.53 20.10
C ALA A 90 0.10 9.15 20.89
N ALA A 91 0.13 9.02 22.22
CA ALA A 91 1.24 9.49 23.04
C ALA A 91 2.54 8.70 22.77
N GLU A 92 2.45 7.37 22.63
CA GLU A 92 3.61 6.55 22.29
C GLU A 92 4.17 6.86 20.90
N TYR A 93 3.30 7.06 19.89
CA TYR A 93 3.75 7.51 18.57
C TYR A 93 4.40 8.91 18.63
N ALA A 94 3.92 9.82 19.49
CA ALA A 94 4.56 11.12 19.69
C ALA A 94 6.02 10.98 20.17
N ARG A 95 6.25 10.13 21.18
CA ARG A 95 7.61 9.89 21.72
C ARG A 95 8.58 9.32 20.66
N LEU A 96 8.06 8.49 19.74
CA LEU A 96 8.86 7.97 18.64
C LEU A 96 9.13 9.07 17.60
N ALA A 97 8.14 9.91 17.29
CA ALA A 97 8.28 11.04 16.39
C ALA A 97 9.31 12.07 16.92
N GLU A 98 9.31 12.38 18.22
CA GLU A 98 10.32 13.24 18.87
C GLU A 98 11.76 12.75 18.65
N ARG A 99 11.93 11.45 18.42
CA ARG A 99 13.23 10.81 18.09
C ARG A 99 13.54 10.83 16.59
N GLY A 100 12.72 11.48 15.78
CA GLY A 100 12.88 11.61 14.34
C GLY A 100 12.25 10.48 13.52
N ASP A 101 11.35 9.67 14.12
CA ASP A 101 10.63 8.61 13.40
C ASP A 101 9.45 9.20 12.62
N ALA A 102 9.66 9.48 11.34
CA ALA A 102 8.64 10.00 10.43
C ALA A 102 7.45 9.05 10.23
N GLN A 103 7.67 7.73 10.33
CA GLN A 103 6.61 6.75 10.21
C GLN A 103 5.68 6.78 11.44
N ALA A 104 6.26 6.90 12.63
CA ALA A 104 5.49 7.05 13.87
C ALA A 104 4.62 8.32 13.83
N LEU A 105 5.17 9.43 13.33
CA LEU A 105 4.42 10.67 13.14
C LEU A 105 3.23 10.49 12.20
N VAL A 106 3.40 9.82 11.07
CA VAL A 106 2.30 9.55 10.13
C VAL A 106 1.23 8.68 10.76
N ARG A 107 1.61 7.66 11.55
CA ARG A 107 0.65 6.83 12.30
C ARG A 107 -0.10 7.65 13.35
N ARG A 108 0.59 8.53 14.07
CA ARG A 108 -0.03 9.49 15.00
C ARG A 108 -1.01 10.41 14.28
N THR A 109 -0.62 10.97 13.13
CA THR A 109 -1.47 11.79 12.27
C THR A 109 -2.79 11.08 11.92
N ALA A 110 -2.74 9.78 11.60
CA ALA A 110 -3.93 9.00 11.31
C ALA A 110 -4.88 8.92 12.54
N LEU A 111 -4.33 8.78 13.75
CA LEU A 111 -5.13 8.79 14.97
C LEU A 111 -5.71 10.18 15.27
N LEU A 112 -4.92 11.25 15.08
CA LEU A 112 -5.34 12.62 15.32
C LEU A 112 -6.46 13.06 14.37
N LYS A 113 -6.34 12.78 13.06
CA LYS A 113 -7.36 13.16 12.09
C LYS A 113 -8.61 12.25 12.10
N GLY A 114 -8.45 11.00 12.52
CA GLY A 114 -9.50 9.98 12.57
C GLY A 114 -10.20 9.94 13.93
N PRO A 115 -9.89 8.94 14.78
CA PRO A 115 -10.65 8.72 16.02
C PRO A 115 -10.59 9.86 17.03
N LEU A 116 -9.54 10.68 17.05
CA LEU A 116 -9.44 11.82 17.97
C LEU A 116 -10.11 13.11 17.43
N GLY A 117 -10.36 13.21 16.12
CA GLY A 117 -11.07 14.34 15.53
C GLY A 117 -10.38 15.71 15.63
N ILE A 118 -9.05 15.74 15.69
CA ILE A 118 -8.25 16.97 15.84
C ILE A 118 -7.24 17.15 14.69
N PRO A 119 -7.72 17.30 13.44
CA PRO A 119 -6.86 17.37 12.25
C PRO A 119 -5.92 18.58 12.23
N GLU A 120 -6.30 19.71 12.84
CA GLU A 120 -5.42 20.87 12.95
C GLU A 120 -4.15 20.55 13.75
N LYS A 121 -4.25 19.78 14.81
CA LYS A 121 -3.09 19.33 15.57
C LYS A 121 -2.20 18.41 14.71
N ALA A 122 -2.78 17.52 13.92
CA ALA A 122 -2.04 16.68 13.00
C ALA A 122 -1.25 17.53 11.98
N ARG A 123 -1.87 18.58 11.43
CA ARG A 123 -1.21 19.53 10.53
C ARG A 123 0.00 20.19 11.17
N ILE A 124 -0.20 20.79 12.35
CA ILE A 124 0.85 21.51 13.08
C ILE A 124 2.03 20.57 13.36
N GLU A 125 1.78 19.37 13.89
CA GLU A 125 2.85 18.42 14.21
C GLU A 125 3.64 17.97 12.98
N LEU A 126 2.98 17.79 11.81
CA LEU A 126 3.66 17.46 10.55
C LEU A 126 4.54 18.62 10.04
N GLU A 127 4.06 19.86 10.14
CA GLU A 127 4.80 21.05 9.74
C GLU A 127 6.02 21.25 10.65
N GLU A 128 5.85 21.22 11.97
CA GLU A 128 6.94 21.35 12.95
C GLU A 128 8.00 20.26 12.77
N PHE A 129 7.58 19.02 12.56
CA PHE A 129 8.51 17.91 12.36
C PHE A 129 9.39 18.14 11.14
N ARG A 130 8.82 18.64 10.03
CA ARG A 130 9.56 18.96 8.82
C ARG A 130 10.53 20.11 9.00
N GLU A 131 10.19 21.08 9.85
CA GLU A 131 11.05 22.24 10.14
C GLU A 131 12.19 21.88 11.10
N THR A 132 11.93 21.00 12.06
CA THR A 132 12.87 20.67 13.13
C THR A 132 13.82 19.53 12.78
N HIS A 133 13.46 18.66 11.81
CA HIS A 133 14.24 17.50 11.45
C HIS A 133 14.80 17.56 10.02
N SER A 134 16.07 17.17 9.87
CA SER A 134 16.66 16.96 8.54
C SER A 134 16.18 15.64 7.95
N LEU A 135 15.15 15.70 7.10
CA LEU A 135 14.50 14.52 6.57
C LEU A 135 15.25 13.92 5.37
N LYS A 136 15.35 12.58 5.35
CA LYS A 136 15.73 11.84 4.15
C LYS A 136 14.61 11.97 3.09
N PRO A 137 14.92 11.84 1.78
CA PRO A 137 13.92 11.95 0.72
C PRO A 137 12.66 11.11 0.93
N ALA A 138 12.80 9.86 1.38
CA ALA A 138 11.68 8.97 1.63
C ALA A 138 10.78 9.46 2.78
N ASP A 139 11.37 10.07 3.81
CA ASP A 139 10.64 10.58 4.98
C ASP A 139 9.98 11.93 4.67
N ASP A 140 10.64 12.83 3.91
CA ASP A 140 10.01 14.07 3.44
C ASP A 140 8.81 13.79 2.53
N ILE A 141 8.91 12.81 1.62
CA ILE A 141 7.79 12.37 0.80
C ILE A 141 6.66 11.84 1.68
N ARG A 142 6.97 11.00 2.67
CA ARG A 142 5.97 10.40 3.56
C ARG A 142 5.23 11.45 4.38
N VAL A 143 5.97 12.37 5.00
CA VAL A 143 5.42 13.48 5.80
C VAL A 143 4.61 14.43 4.93
N GLY A 144 5.12 14.79 3.75
CA GLY A 144 4.42 15.68 2.84
C GLY A 144 3.14 15.08 2.27
N LEU A 145 3.12 13.78 1.93
CA LEU A 145 1.88 13.10 1.52
C LEU A 145 0.86 13.02 2.65
N ALA A 146 1.31 12.76 3.90
CA ALA A 146 0.43 12.80 5.07
C ALA A 146 -0.17 14.18 5.29
N LEU A 147 0.64 15.25 5.14
CA LEU A 147 0.21 16.63 5.25
C LEU A 147 -0.81 17.01 4.14
N ALA A 148 -0.55 16.60 2.89
CA ALA A 148 -1.49 16.80 1.80
C ALA A 148 -2.84 16.11 2.08
N GLY A 149 -2.82 14.89 2.61
CA GLY A 149 -4.04 14.17 3.01
C GLY A 149 -4.79 14.84 4.18
N VAL A 150 -4.10 15.46 5.13
CA VAL A 150 -4.75 16.26 6.19
C VAL A 150 -5.45 17.47 5.61
N TYR A 151 -4.79 18.21 4.69
CA TYR A 151 -5.40 19.35 4.02
C TYR A 151 -6.63 18.99 3.19
N GLU A 152 -6.53 17.90 2.40
CA GLU A 152 -7.59 17.48 1.49
C GLU A 152 -8.80 16.89 2.24
N ASP A 153 -8.54 15.83 3.04
CA ASP A 153 -9.60 15.01 3.64
C ASP A 153 -10.24 15.65 4.87
N SER A 154 -9.45 16.41 5.67
CA SER A 154 -9.87 16.79 7.01
C SER A 154 -10.07 18.29 7.18
N LEU A 155 -9.31 19.11 6.47
CA LEU A 155 -9.38 20.58 6.54
C LEU A 155 -10.10 21.21 5.34
N ALA A 156 -10.52 20.40 4.37
CA ALA A 156 -11.18 20.83 3.14
C ALA A 156 -10.42 21.96 2.40
N ASP A 157 -9.08 21.93 2.42
CA ASP A 157 -8.20 22.88 1.74
C ASP A 157 -7.42 22.20 0.60
N PRO A 158 -8.07 21.90 -0.54
CA PRO A 158 -7.42 21.28 -1.69
C PRO A 158 -6.31 22.15 -2.29
N GLY A 159 -6.37 23.48 -2.06
CA GLY A 159 -5.35 24.41 -2.52
C GLY A 159 -4.01 24.18 -1.82
N ARG A 160 -4.01 23.99 -0.51
CA ARG A 160 -2.80 23.63 0.25
C ARG A 160 -2.33 22.22 -0.05
N ALA A 161 -3.24 21.25 -0.14
CA ALA A 161 -2.91 19.88 -0.53
C ALA A 161 -2.18 19.84 -1.89
N MET A 162 -2.70 20.55 -2.89
CA MET A 162 -2.09 20.62 -4.22
C MET A 162 -0.71 21.30 -4.21
N ARG A 163 -0.52 22.36 -3.41
CA ARG A 163 0.78 23.00 -3.26
C ARG A 163 1.82 22.05 -2.67
N GLU A 164 1.43 21.28 -1.67
CA GLU A 164 2.32 20.31 -1.03
C GLU A 164 2.72 19.18 -2.00
N ILE A 165 1.75 18.62 -2.74
CA ILE A 165 2.02 17.63 -3.78
C ILE A 165 2.96 18.19 -4.85
N ARG A 166 2.75 19.43 -5.30
CA ARG A 166 3.63 20.06 -6.29
C ARG A 166 5.04 20.25 -5.75
N ARG A 167 5.19 20.70 -4.49
CA ARG A 167 6.50 20.78 -3.82
C ARG A 167 7.25 19.45 -3.86
N LEU A 168 6.56 18.33 -3.55
CA LEU A 168 7.16 17.02 -3.57
C LEU A 168 7.56 16.59 -4.99
N LEU A 169 6.72 16.86 -5.99
CA LEU A 169 7.01 16.52 -7.40
C LEU A 169 8.19 17.31 -7.95
N ASP A 170 8.32 18.58 -7.57
CA ASP A 170 9.41 19.46 -8.00
C ASP A 170 10.73 19.05 -7.33
N ARG A 171 10.68 18.66 -6.05
CA ARG A 171 11.86 18.28 -5.27
C ARG A 171 12.33 16.84 -5.57
N TYR A 172 11.40 15.92 -5.89
CA TYR A 172 11.68 14.50 -6.09
C TYR A 172 11.08 14.00 -7.40
N PRO A 173 11.55 14.48 -8.57
CA PRO A 173 10.92 14.17 -9.86
C PRO A 173 10.92 12.67 -10.21
N ASP A 174 11.88 11.90 -9.72
CA ASP A 174 12.04 10.48 -10.04
C ASP A 174 11.47 9.53 -8.99
N ALA A 175 10.87 10.06 -7.92
CA ALA A 175 10.34 9.23 -6.86
C ALA A 175 9.18 8.36 -7.34
N ARG A 176 9.32 7.03 -7.19
CA ARG A 176 8.31 6.05 -7.63
C ARG A 176 6.96 6.27 -6.95
N GLY A 177 6.93 6.63 -5.67
CA GLY A 177 5.72 6.90 -4.90
C GLY A 177 4.90 8.10 -5.40
N LEU A 178 5.50 9.00 -6.20
CA LEU A 178 4.84 10.19 -6.72
C LEU A 178 4.33 10.04 -8.17
N ARG A 179 4.54 8.89 -8.83
CA ARG A 179 4.14 8.68 -10.23
C ARG A 179 2.63 8.83 -10.45
N HIS A 180 1.84 8.38 -9.50
CA HIS A 180 0.39 8.50 -9.57
C HIS A 180 -0.02 9.98 -9.57
N PHE A 181 0.45 10.75 -8.62
CA PHE A 181 0.15 12.20 -8.51
C PHE A 181 0.58 12.98 -9.76
N ARG A 182 1.70 12.62 -10.37
CA ARG A 182 2.17 13.22 -11.62
C ARG A 182 1.20 12.96 -12.77
N ARG A 183 0.71 11.73 -12.90
CA ARG A 183 -0.30 11.36 -13.93
C ARG A 183 -1.61 12.10 -13.71
N THR A 184 -2.09 12.17 -12.46
CA THR A 184 -3.32 12.88 -12.10
C THR A 184 -3.19 14.38 -12.39
N LEU A 185 -2.07 15.01 -12.01
CA LEU A 185 -1.82 16.41 -12.34
C LEU A 185 -1.75 16.68 -13.84
N ALA A 186 -1.12 15.78 -14.59
CA ALA A 186 -1.05 15.88 -16.06
C ALA A 186 -2.44 15.76 -16.68
N ALA A 187 -3.27 14.83 -16.21
CA ALA A 187 -4.66 14.66 -16.67
C ALA A 187 -5.52 15.89 -16.36
N LEU A 188 -5.46 16.42 -15.13
CA LEU A 188 -6.18 17.64 -14.72
C LEU A 188 -5.73 18.87 -15.52
N LYS A 189 -4.45 18.99 -15.84
CA LYS A 189 -3.95 20.06 -16.71
C LYS A 189 -4.48 19.90 -18.14
N ALA A 190 -4.48 18.70 -18.70
CA ALA A 190 -4.99 18.43 -20.04
C ALA A 190 -6.49 18.75 -20.13
N GLU A 191 -7.28 18.37 -19.12
CA GLU A 191 -8.70 18.67 -19.05
C GLU A 191 -8.98 20.18 -18.96
N ARG A 192 -8.22 20.91 -18.16
CA ARG A 192 -8.45 22.34 -17.91
C ARG A 192 -7.90 23.25 -19.00
N PHE A 193 -6.84 22.85 -19.70
CA PHE A 193 -6.16 23.65 -20.71
C PHE A 193 -6.22 23.03 -22.11
N GLY A 194 -6.60 21.75 -22.26
CA GLY A 194 -6.77 21.07 -23.54
C GLY A 194 -8.15 21.28 -24.18
N GLY A 195 -9.11 21.89 -23.47
CA GLY A 195 -10.44 22.23 -23.97
C GLY A 195 -10.53 23.59 -24.66
N GLY A 196 -9.40 24.22 -24.96
CA GLY A 196 -9.33 25.56 -25.51
C GLY A 196 -8.62 25.65 -26.87
N GLU A 197 -9.06 24.86 -27.85
CA GLU A 197 -8.87 25.23 -29.27
C GLU A 197 -10.19 25.08 -30.02
N PRO A 198 -10.65 26.17 -30.66
CA PRO A 198 -11.78 26.16 -31.55
C PRO A 198 -11.47 25.48 -32.88
#